data_a6f94302888026bb727640af133b6632
#
_entry.id   a6f94302888026bb727640af133b6632
#
_cell.length_a   1.000
_cell.length_b   1.000
_cell.length_c   1.000
_cell.angle_alpha   90.00
_cell.angle_beta   90.00
_cell.angle_gamma   90.00
#
_symmetry.space_group_name_H-M   'P 1'
#
loop_
_entity.id
_entity.type
_entity.pdbx_description
1 polymer ?
#
loop_
_entity_poly.entity_id
_entity_poly.type
_entity_poly.pdbx_seq_one_letter_code
_entity_poly.pdbx_strand_id
1 'polypeptide(L)'
;MSVNKLIFITFCLLQAAFYEIMCLMWVRNGLQIKGQAMTYIQCHFCNSMVDADMFLLQLCDTRLDPAVFLKSVLDRFHVLPWLSLSRQRLLDQDQEIPIMESALIFLASLITLRTNLGLSEQDLARLEMVTLLCMGDPTKTTHSSLSEHMPEKCGSTVLTDDFERVLAEVGHFREPQFEAGGNMQQGTYVPKVINN
;
A
#
# COMPACT_ATOMS: atom_id res chain seq x y z
N MET A 1 -25.03 2.04 -19.40
CA MET A 1 -23.92 1.58 -18.53
C MET A 1 -24.12 2.27 -17.19
N SER A 2 -24.08 1.56 -16.05
CA SER A 2 -24.27 2.23 -14.76
C SER A 2 -23.08 3.14 -14.43
N VAL A 3 -23.32 4.22 -13.69
CA VAL A 3 -22.27 5.18 -13.27
C VAL A 3 -21.12 4.46 -12.58
N ASN A 4 -21.41 3.52 -11.69
CA ASN A 4 -20.40 2.72 -10.99
C ASN A 4 -19.49 1.93 -11.93
N LYS A 5 -20.03 1.39 -13.01
CA LYS A 5 -19.24 0.67 -14.02
C LYS A 5 -18.33 1.61 -14.81
N LEU A 6 -18.78 2.84 -15.08
CA LEU A 6 -17.97 3.85 -15.76
C LEU A 6 -16.80 4.29 -14.85
N ILE A 7 -17.09 4.62 -13.60
CA ILE A 7 -16.09 4.99 -12.59
C ILE A 7 -15.05 3.88 -12.48
N PHE A 8 -15.48 2.65 -12.27
CA PHE A 8 -14.59 1.49 -12.17
C PHE A 8 -13.67 1.37 -13.39
N ILE A 9 -14.23 1.42 -14.61
CA ILE A 9 -13.41 1.30 -15.82
C ILE A 9 -12.35 2.39 -15.89
N THR A 10 -12.70 3.63 -15.57
CA THR A 10 -11.77 4.77 -15.64
C THR A 10 -10.63 4.62 -14.65
N PHE A 11 -10.91 4.36 -13.39
CA PHE A 11 -9.86 4.27 -12.35
C PHE A 11 -9.05 2.97 -12.45
N CYS A 12 -9.65 1.87 -12.85
CA CYS A 12 -8.90 0.64 -13.12
C CYS A 12 -7.93 0.82 -14.31
N LEU A 13 -8.32 1.58 -15.35
CA LEU A 13 -7.43 1.94 -16.45
C LEU A 13 -6.26 2.80 -16.00
N LEU A 14 -6.50 3.79 -15.13
CA LEU A 14 -5.44 4.64 -14.58
C LEU A 14 -4.42 3.82 -13.78
N GLN A 15 -4.88 2.92 -12.93
CA GLN A 15 -4.01 2.05 -12.17
C GLN A 15 -3.20 1.11 -13.08
N ALA A 16 -3.84 0.46 -14.05
CA ALA A 16 -3.15 -0.41 -14.99
C ALA A 16 -2.09 0.37 -15.79
N ALA A 17 -2.42 1.54 -16.32
CA ALA A 17 -1.48 2.40 -17.04
C ALA A 17 -0.31 2.85 -16.17
N PHE A 18 -0.55 3.17 -14.89
CA PHE A 18 0.51 3.49 -13.95
C PHE A 18 1.51 2.33 -13.81
N TYR A 19 1.03 1.12 -13.57
CA TYR A 19 1.89 -0.06 -13.45
C TYR A 19 2.59 -0.41 -14.76
N GLU A 20 1.94 -0.28 -15.92
CA GLU A 20 2.58 -0.44 -17.24
C GLU A 20 3.75 0.53 -17.44
N ILE A 21 3.60 1.80 -17.03
CA ILE A 21 4.67 2.79 -17.08
C ILE A 21 5.81 2.39 -16.12
N MET A 22 5.49 1.94 -14.92
CA MET A 22 6.50 1.51 -13.94
C MET A 22 7.24 0.26 -14.40
N CYS A 23 6.58 -0.65 -15.11
CA CYS A 23 7.18 -1.83 -15.74
C CYS A 23 7.92 -1.52 -17.06
N LEU A 24 8.09 -0.24 -17.42
CA LEU A 24 8.77 0.21 -18.63
C LEU A 24 8.13 -0.27 -19.95
N MET A 25 6.84 -0.56 -19.94
CA MET A 25 6.11 -0.96 -21.15
C MET A 25 5.85 0.22 -22.09
N TRP A 26 5.87 1.44 -21.57
CA TRP A 26 5.69 2.67 -22.33
C TRP A 26 7.04 3.27 -22.76
N VAL A 27 7.56 2.78 -23.86
CA VAL A 27 8.94 3.08 -24.31
C VAL A 27 9.06 4.47 -24.94
N ARG A 28 8.01 4.97 -25.58
CA ARG A 28 8.09 6.13 -26.47
C ARG A 28 8.44 7.46 -25.78
N ASN A 29 8.01 7.64 -24.52
CA ASN A 29 8.17 8.89 -23.77
C ASN A 29 9.19 8.78 -22.61
N GLY A 30 9.83 7.64 -22.45
CA GLY A 30 10.97 7.42 -21.56
C GLY A 30 10.81 7.96 -20.14
N LEU A 31 11.84 8.66 -19.68
CA LEU A 31 11.90 9.23 -18.33
C LEU A 31 10.82 10.27 -18.02
N GLN A 32 10.32 10.98 -19.03
CA GLN A 32 9.33 12.03 -18.83
C GLN A 32 7.99 11.47 -18.35
N ILE A 33 7.52 10.39 -18.98
CA ILE A 33 6.26 9.79 -18.57
C ILE A 33 6.38 9.10 -17.20
N LYS A 34 7.55 8.54 -16.90
CA LYS A 34 7.83 8.00 -15.58
C LYS A 34 7.80 9.10 -14.50
N GLY A 35 8.38 10.27 -14.79
CA GLY A 35 8.29 11.44 -13.91
C GLY A 35 6.84 11.88 -13.63
N GLN A 36 5.99 11.90 -14.65
CA GLN A 36 4.56 12.18 -14.48
C GLN A 36 3.84 11.10 -13.67
N ALA A 37 4.14 9.84 -13.90
CA ALA A 37 3.58 8.75 -13.11
C ALA A 37 4.01 8.83 -11.62
N MET A 38 5.24 9.24 -11.35
CA MET A 38 5.70 9.48 -9.98
C MET A 38 4.94 10.61 -9.29
N THR A 39 4.52 11.65 -10.03
CA THR A 39 3.69 12.73 -9.46
C THR A 39 2.32 12.22 -9.00
N TYR A 40 1.78 11.19 -9.66
CA TYR A 40 0.51 10.60 -9.31
C TYR A 40 0.52 9.92 -7.93
N ILE A 41 1.65 9.34 -7.51
CA ILE A 41 1.81 8.70 -6.20
C ILE A 41 2.34 9.66 -5.12
N GLN A 42 2.80 10.86 -5.51
CA GLN A 42 3.29 11.83 -4.53
C GLN A 42 2.15 12.33 -3.66
N CYS A 43 2.41 12.34 -2.35
CA CYS A 43 1.50 12.90 -1.39
C CYS A 43 1.64 14.44 -1.37
N HIS A 44 0.55 15.15 -1.68
CA HIS A 44 0.44 16.58 -1.50
C HIS A 44 -0.60 16.86 -0.41
N PHE A 45 -0.21 17.58 0.63
CA PHE A 45 -1.11 17.92 1.75
C PHE A 45 -1.81 16.69 2.36
N CYS A 46 -1.04 15.60 2.53
CA CYS A 46 -1.49 14.33 3.12
C CYS A 46 -2.50 13.53 2.29
N ASN A 47 -2.70 13.90 1.04
CA ASN A 47 -3.52 13.14 0.10
C ASN A 47 -2.73 12.86 -1.18
N SER A 48 -2.72 11.63 -1.63
CA SER A 48 -2.25 11.27 -2.96
C SER A 48 -3.43 11.07 -3.91
N MET A 49 -3.21 11.26 -5.20
CA MET A 49 -4.25 10.95 -6.19
C MET A 49 -4.57 9.44 -6.20
N VAL A 50 -3.56 8.61 -5.93
CA VAL A 50 -3.72 7.15 -5.79
C VAL A 50 -4.71 6.81 -4.69
N ASP A 51 -4.66 7.48 -3.52
CA ASP A 51 -5.55 7.17 -2.41
C ASP A 51 -7.02 7.44 -2.75
N ALA A 52 -7.28 8.55 -3.46
CA ALA A 52 -8.62 8.88 -3.91
C ALA A 52 -9.15 7.85 -4.93
N ASP A 53 -8.30 7.43 -5.88
CA ASP A 53 -8.65 6.43 -6.88
C ASP A 53 -8.86 5.04 -6.24
N MET A 54 -8.03 4.66 -5.29
CA MET A 54 -8.17 3.40 -4.54
C MET A 54 -9.45 3.38 -3.72
N PHE A 55 -9.82 4.50 -3.08
CA PHE A 55 -11.11 4.63 -2.40
C PHE A 55 -12.30 4.42 -3.34
N LEU A 56 -12.26 5.05 -4.51
CA LEU A 56 -13.32 4.89 -5.51
C LEU A 56 -13.40 3.46 -6.05
N LEU A 57 -12.25 2.80 -6.22
CA LEU A 57 -12.21 1.38 -6.60
C LEU A 57 -12.76 0.47 -5.51
N GLN A 58 -12.46 0.74 -4.23
CA GLN A 58 -13.05 0.03 -3.10
C GLN A 58 -14.57 0.18 -3.06
N LEU A 59 -15.09 1.40 -3.29
CA LEU A 59 -16.54 1.61 -3.43
C LEU A 59 -17.14 0.83 -4.62
N CYS A 60 -16.44 0.76 -5.72
CA CYS A 60 -16.88 -0.03 -6.88
C CYS A 60 -16.92 -1.53 -6.56
N ASP A 61 -15.93 -2.04 -5.83
CA ASP A 61 -15.88 -3.44 -5.40
C ASP A 61 -17.09 -3.81 -4.55
N THR A 62 -17.53 -2.93 -3.63
CA THR A 62 -18.73 -3.17 -2.81
C THR A 62 -20.05 -3.11 -3.61
N ARG A 63 -20.06 -2.60 -4.84
CA ARG A 63 -21.25 -2.34 -5.64
C ARG A 63 -21.36 -3.20 -6.88
N LEU A 64 -20.28 -3.79 -7.33
CA LEU A 64 -20.22 -4.65 -8.51
C LEU A 64 -20.20 -6.11 -8.07
N ASP A 65 -20.62 -6.99 -8.99
CA ASP A 65 -20.43 -8.42 -8.78
C ASP A 65 -18.93 -8.74 -8.66
N PRO A 66 -18.49 -9.46 -7.63
CA PRO A 66 -17.06 -9.71 -7.37
C PRO A 66 -16.34 -10.42 -8.53
N ALA A 67 -17.04 -11.34 -9.22
CA ALA A 67 -16.44 -12.05 -10.35
C ALA A 67 -16.25 -11.11 -11.56
N VAL A 68 -17.20 -10.21 -11.79
CA VAL A 68 -17.09 -9.19 -12.84
C VAL A 68 -16.00 -8.20 -12.51
N PHE A 69 -15.89 -7.76 -11.25
CA PHE A 69 -14.85 -6.86 -10.78
C PHE A 69 -13.47 -7.48 -10.99
N LEU A 70 -13.22 -8.65 -10.41
CA LEU A 70 -11.93 -9.33 -10.48
C LEU A 70 -11.53 -9.64 -11.93
N LYS A 71 -12.46 -10.20 -12.72
CA LYS A 71 -12.20 -10.48 -14.14
C LYS A 71 -11.79 -9.22 -14.90
N SER A 72 -12.45 -8.10 -14.65
CA SER A 72 -12.15 -6.84 -15.33
C SER A 72 -10.77 -6.28 -14.92
N VAL A 73 -10.39 -6.42 -13.66
CA VAL A 73 -9.04 -6.05 -13.19
C VAL A 73 -7.99 -6.91 -13.90
N LEU A 74 -8.13 -8.23 -13.86
CA LEU A 74 -7.17 -9.16 -14.48
C LEU A 74 -7.05 -8.95 -15.99
N ASP A 75 -8.17 -8.61 -16.66
CA ASP A 75 -8.19 -8.29 -18.09
C ASP A 75 -7.38 -7.01 -18.38
N ARG A 76 -7.52 -5.97 -17.55
CA ARG A 76 -6.80 -4.70 -17.68
C ARG A 76 -5.30 -4.82 -17.47
N PHE A 77 -4.89 -5.69 -16.58
CA PHE A 77 -3.48 -6.01 -16.36
C PHE A 77 -2.94 -7.09 -17.32
N HIS A 78 -3.71 -7.51 -18.33
CA HIS A 78 -3.33 -8.53 -19.30
C HIS A 78 -2.99 -9.92 -18.70
N VAL A 79 -3.49 -10.21 -17.49
CA VAL A 79 -3.20 -11.44 -16.75
C VAL A 79 -4.14 -12.60 -17.12
N LEU A 80 -5.35 -12.30 -17.63
CA LEU A 80 -6.34 -13.32 -17.99
C LEU A 80 -5.83 -14.37 -18.98
N PRO A 81 -5.13 -14.03 -20.08
CA PRO A 81 -4.62 -15.03 -21.01
C PRO A 81 -3.65 -16.01 -20.37
N TRP A 82 -2.85 -15.52 -19.44
CA TRP A 82 -1.89 -16.35 -18.69
C TRP A 82 -2.62 -17.31 -17.73
N LEU A 83 -3.58 -16.82 -16.95
CA LEU A 83 -4.38 -17.64 -16.01
C LEU A 83 -5.24 -18.67 -16.74
N SER A 84 -5.73 -18.36 -17.93
CA SER A 84 -6.53 -19.28 -18.75
C SER A 84 -5.69 -20.31 -19.51
N LEU A 85 -4.36 -20.34 -19.31
CA LEU A 85 -3.42 -21.17 -20.05
C LEU A 85 -3.55 -20.99 -21.58
N SER A 86 -3.98 -19.81 -22.01
CA SER A 86 -4.08 -19.47 -23.42
C SER A 86 -2.68 -19.44 -24.07
N ARG A 87 -2.61 -19.98 -25.29
CA ARG A 87 -1.38 -19.88 -26.09
C ARG A 87 -1.14 -18.48 -26.68
N GLN A 88 -2.17 -17.63 -26.70
CA GLN A 88 -2.05 -16.25 -27.15
C GLN A 88 -1.44 -15.41 -26.03
N ARG A 89 -0.16 -15.18 -26.10
CA ARG A 89 0.51 -14.21 -25.25
C ARG A 89 0.39 -12.84 -25.86
N LEU A 90 -0.06 -11.89 -25.08
CA LEU A 90 -0.24 -10.48 -25.48
C LEU A 90 1.01 -9.65 -25.18
N LEU A 91 1.85 -10.13 -24.28
CA LEU A 91 3.04 -9.45 -23.80
C LEU A 91 4.29 -10.27 -24.10
N ASP A 92 5.42 -9.59 -24.18
CA ASP A 92 6.72 -10.25 -24.23
C ASP A 92 7.03 -10.91 -22.89
N GLN A 93 7.80 -11.98 -22.91
CA GLN A 93 8.09 -12.79 -21.72
C GLN A 93 8.71 -11.96 -20.58
N ASP A 94 9.52 -10.97 -20.92
CA ASP A 94 10.17 -10.07 -19.95
C ASP A 94 9.18 -9.09 -19.30
N GLN A 95 8.00 -8.90 -19.87
CA GLN A 95 6.95 -8.01 -19.38
C GLN A 95 5.85 -8.77 -18.62
N GLU A 96 5.64 -10.03 -18.91
CA GLU A 96 4.58 -10.85 -18.30
C GLU A 96 4.72 -10.95 -16.78
N ILE A 97 5.94 -11.23 -16.28
CA ILE A 97 6.18 -11.40 -14.83
C ILE A 97 6.02 -10.09 -14.08
N PRO A 98 6.65 -8.96 -14.48
CA PRO A 98 6.48 -7.69 -13.79
C PRO A 98 5.03 -7.19 -13.76
N ILE A 99 4.27 -7.34 -14.85
CA ILE A 99 2.89 -6.87 -14.86
C ILE A 99 1.97 -7.77 -14.02
N MET A 100 2.22 -9.06 -13.99
CA MET A 100 1.49 -10.00 -13.12
C MET A 100 1.76 -9.71 -11.65
N GLU A 101 3.02 -9.49 -11.27
CA GLU A 101 3.39 -9.05 -9.92
C GLU A 101 2.68 -7.74 -9.56
N SER A 102 2.66 -6.77 -10.48
CA SER A 102 1.96 -5.50 -10.31
C SER A 102 0.45 -5.68 -10.11
N ALA A 103 -0.18 -6.59 -10.85
CA ALA A 103 -1.59 -6.91 -10.66
C ALA A 103 -1.88 -7.48 -9.26
N LEU A 104 -1.00 -8.35 -8.76
CA LEU A 104 -1.12 -8.91 -7.42
C LEU A 104 -0.88 -7.86 -6.34
N ILE A 105 0.11 -7.00 -6.51
CA ILE A 105 0.37 -5.86 -5.62
C ILE A 105 -0.84 -4.93 -5.59
N PHE A 106 -1.39 -4.59 -6.75
CA PHE A 106 -2.58 -3.75 -6.84
C PHE A 106 -3.78 -4.36 -6.10
N LEU A 107 -4.09 -5.64 -6.31
CA LEU A 107 -5.18 -6.32 -5.62
C LEU A 107 -4.93 -6.42 -4.11
N ALA A 108 -3.71 -6.73 -3.70
CA ALA A 108 -3.34 -6.74 -2.29
C ALA A 108 -3.53 -5.37 -1.66
N SER A 109 -3.05 -4.29 -2.31
CA SER A 109 -3.22 -2.92 -1.85
C SER A 109 -4.69 -2.53 -1.76
N LEU A 110 -5.50 -2.88 -2.75
CA LEU A 110 -6.93 -2.60 -2.77
C LEU A 110 -7.67 -3.20 -1.56
N ILE A 111 -7.27 -4.40 -1.15
CA ILE A 111 -7.89 -5.10 -0.02
C ILE A 111 -7.35 -4.60 1.32
N THR A 112 -6.09 -4.24 1.39
CA THR A 112 -5.39 -3.91 2.65
C THR A 112 -5.43 -2.43 3.01
N LEU A 113 -5.64 -1.52 2.06
CA LEU A 113 -5.72 -0.08 2.29
C LEU A 113 -7.00 0.31 3.05
N ARG A 114 -6.96 0.14 4.36
CA ARG A 114 -8.10 0.43 5.24
C ARG A 114 -8.25 1.89 5.61
N THR A 115 -7.24 2.71 5.38
CA THR A 115 -7.26 4.15 5.63
C THR A 115 -8.39 4.87 4.88
N ASN A 116 -8.76 4.32 3.72
CA ASN A 116 -9.85 4.86 2.89
C ASN A 116 -11.25 4.43 3.35
N LEU A 117 -11.35 3.55 4.34
CA LEU A 117 -12.63 3.01 4.81
C LEU A 117 -13.23 3.81 5.97
N GLY A 118 -12.79 5.04 6.21
CA GLY A 118 -13.33 5.92 7.23
C GLY A 118 -13.01 5.49 8.66
N LEU A 119 -11.84 4.92 8.88
CA LEU A 119 -11.33 4.63 10.22
C LEU A 119 -11.22 5.91 11.04
N SER A 120 -11.44 5.81 12.36
CA SER A 120 -11.13 6.89 13.28
C SER A 120 -9.63 7.19 13.25
N GLU A 121 -9.23 8.42 13.60
CA GLU A 121 -7.81 8.78 13.67
C GLU A 121 -7.03 7.88 14.64
N GLN A 122 -7.66 7.45 15.71
CA GLN A 122 -7.08 6.52 16.69
C GLN A 122 -6.87 5.12 16.11
N ASP A 123 -7.87 4.58 15.41
CA ASP A 123 -7.75 3.27 14.76
C ASP A 123 -6.71 3.30 13.65
N LEU A 124 -6.60 4.42 12.95
CA LEU A 124 -5.59 4.63 11.93
C LEU A 124 -4.18 4.66 12.53
N ALA A 125 -3.96 5.46 13.58
CA ALA A 125 -2.68 5.52 14.28
C ALA A 125 -2.27 4.15 14.85
N ARG A 126 -3.24 3.40 15.38
CA ARG A 126 -3.03 2.04 15.86
C ARG A 126 -2.62 1.08 14.73
N LEU A 127 -3.32 1.13 13.58
CA LEU A 127 -3.01 0.30 12.42
C LEU A 127 -1.61 0.59 11.89
N GLU A 128 -1.25 1.85 11.75
CA GLU A 128 0.07 2.29 11.29
C GLU A 128 1.16 1.86 12.25
N MET A 129 0.98 2.04 13.57
CA MET A 129 1.93 1.59 14.58
C MET A 129 2.15 0.06 14.55
N VAL A 130 1.07 -0.72 14.47
CA VAL A 130 1.16 -2.18 14.34
C VAL A 130 1.92 -2.57 13.07
N THR A 131 1.64 -1.88 11.96
CA THR A 131 2.32 -2.14 10.68
C THR A 131 3.82 -1.87 10.80
N LEU A 132 4.23 -0.74 11.38
CA LEU A 132 5.64 -0.41 11.60
C LEU A 132 6.34 -1.43 12.50
N LEU A 133 5.70 -1.84 13.59
CA LEU A 133 6.23 -2.85 14.50
C LEU A 133 6.39 -4.22 13.84
N CYS A 134 5.47 -4.60 12.94
CA CYS A 134 5.50 -5.88 12.24
C CYS A 134 6.46 -5.91 11.06
N MET A 135 6.65 -4.78 10.36
CA MET A 135 7.54 -4.68 9.20
C MET A 135 8.98 -4.35 9.59
N GLY A 136 9.18 -3.73 10.73
CA GLY A 136 10.49 -3.32 11.21
C GLY A 136 11.36 -4.51 11.63
N ASP A 137 12.70 -4.34 11.47
CA ASP A 137 13.66 -5.24 12.08
C ASP A 137 13.55 -5.11 13.61
N PRO A 138 13.22 -6.18 14.36
CA PRO A 138 13.05 -6.12 15.82
C PRO A 138 14.28 -5.59 16.57
N THR A 139 15.45 -5.61 15.94
CA THR A 139 16.71 -5.10 16.53
C THR A 139 16.92 -3.61 16.29
N LYS A 140 16.18 -3.01 15.38
CA LYS A 140 16.31 -1.60 14.96
C LYS A 140 15.07 -0.75 15.22
N THR A 141 13.98 -1.36 15.66
CA THR A 141 12.71 -0.66 15.89
C THR A 141 12.79 0.08 17.24
N THR A 142 13.48 1.20 17.25
CA THR A 142 13.62 2.09 18.42
C THR A 142 12.49 3.10 18.47
N HIS A 143 12.33 3.78 19.62
CA HIS A 143 11.37 4.87 19.76
C HIS A 143 11.54 5.97 18.71
N SER A 144 12.79 6.41 18.46
CA SER A 144 13.10 7.43 17.45
C SER A 144 12.72 6.96 16.04
N SER A 145 13.04 5.71 15.70
CA SER A 145 12.70 5.14 14.39
C SER A 145 11.18 5.08 14.19
N LEU A 146 10.42 4.67 15.20
CA LEU A 146 8.95 4.67 15.11
C LEU A 146 8.38 6.08 14.98
N SER A 147 8.92 7.04 15.76
CA SER A 147 8.49 8.44 15.69
C SER A 147 8.76 9.08 14.32
N GLU A 148 9.91 8.77 13.71
CA GLU A 148 10.29 9.29 12.38
C GLU A 148 9.45 8.70 11.24
N HIS A 149 8.99 7.45 11.39
CA HIS A 149 8.23 6.77 10.34
C HIS A 149 6.70 6.88 10.50
N MET A 150 6.22 7.37 11.63
CA MET A 150 4.80 7.69 11.77
C MET A 150 4.45 8.85 10.85
N PRO A 151 3.45 8.69 9.96
CA PRO A 151 3.10 9.73 9.00
C PRO A 151 2.66 10.99 9.72
N GLU A 152 3.35 12.10 9.41
CA GLU A 152 2.88 13.42 9.79
C GLU A 152 1.62 13.74 9.00
N LYS A 153 0.47 13.68 9.64
CA LYS A 153 -0.76 14.21 9.04
C LYS A 153 -0.78 15.72 9.15
N CYS A 154 -0.81 16.40 8.00
CA CYS A 154 -0.94 17.84 7.92
C CYS A 154 -2.12 18.33 8.76
N GLY A 155 -1.82 19.12 9.78
CA GLY A 155 -2.83 19.78 10.62
C GLY A 155 -3.39 18.96 11.77
N SER A 156 -2.95 17.74 11.99
CA SER A 156 -3.35 16.93 13.15
C SER A 156 -2.26 16.93 14.21
N THR A 157 -2.48 17.65 15.30
CA THR A 157 -1.68 17.55 16.53
C THR A 157 -1.99 16.27 17.32
N VAL A 158 -3.04 15.56 16.93
CA VAL A 158 -3.60 14.39 17.63
C VAL A 158 -2.66 13.20 17.58
N LEU A 159 -1.88 13.04 16.51
CA LEU A 159 -0.96 11.90 16.37
C LEU A 159 0.24 11.96 17.32
N THR A 160 0.71 13.16 17.68
CA THR A 160 1.81 13.30 18.63
C THR A 160 1.38 12.99 20.06
N ASP A 161 0.19 13.42 20.45
CA ASP A 161 -0.36 13.15 21.80
C ASP A 161 -0.79 11.69 21.96
N ASP A 162 -1.25 11.06 20.90
CA ASP A 162 -1.67 9.66 20.90
C ASP A 162 -0.53 8.66 20.66
N PHE A 163 0.64 9.10 20.17
CA PHE A 163 1.75 8.21 19.82
C PHE A 163 2.17 7.32 21.00
N GLU A 164 2.48 7.92 22.13
CA GLU A 164 2.91 7.20 23.34
C GLU A 164 1.83 6.24 23.85
N ARG A 165 0.58 6.69 23.81
CA ARG A 165 -0.56 5.88 24.23
C ARG A 165 -0.74 4.66 23.32
N VAL A 166 -0.70 4.86 22.00
CA VAL A 166 -0.83 3.79 21.02
C VAL A 166 0.36 2.84 21.09
N LEU A 167 1.59 3.38 21.20
CA LEU A 167 2.79 2.56 21.36
C LEU A 167 2.73 1.70 22.63
N ALA A 168 2.29 2.27 23.76
CA ALA A 168 2.10 1.52 25.00
C ALA A 168 1.00 0.44 24.88
N GLU A 169 -0.01 0.66 24.05
CA GLU A 169 -1.08 -0.29 23.81
C GLU A 169 -0.63 -1.50 22.99
N VAL A 170 0.03 -1.26 21.85
CA VAL A 170 0.33 -2.31 20.85
C VAL A 170 1.77 -2.80 20.86
N GLY A 171 2.69 -2.04 21.46
CA GLY A 171 4.12 -2.34 21.53
C GLY A 171 4.55 -2.91 22.88
N HIS A 172 5.49 -3.84 22.85
CA HIS A 172 6.18 -4.34 24.02
C HIS A 172 7.64 -3.86 23.99
N PHE A 173 8.05 -3.12 25.00
CA PHE A 173 9.42 -2.63 25.11
C PHE A 173 10.37 -3.74 25.50
N ARG A 174 11.49 -3.84 24.78
CA ARG A 174 12.63 -4.71 25.09
C ARG A 174 13.76 -3.85 25.63
N GLU A 175 14.23 -4.20 26.82
CA GLU A 175 15.35 -3.51 27.44
C GLU A 175 16.62 -3.62 26.60
N PRO A 176 17.51 -2.60 26.68
CA PRO A 176 18.82 -2.63 26.04
C PRO A 176 19.62 -3.85 26.48
N GLN A 177 20.26 -4.51 25.53
CA GLN A 177 21.16 -5.64 25.82
C GLN A 177 22.59 -5.26 25.43
N PHE A 178 23.57 -5.80 26.18
CA PHE A 178 24.96 -5.68 25.81
C PHE A 178 25.31 -6.71 24.74
N GLU A 179 25.91 -6.24 23.66
CA GLU A 179 26.51 -7.13 22.66
C GLU A 179 27.80 -7.72 23.19
N ALA A 180 28.22 -8.86 22.66
CA ALA A 180 29.48 -9.52 23.01
C ALA A 180 30.72 -8.64 22.75
N GLY A 181 30.58 -7.54 21.99
CA GLY A 181 31.62 -6.52 21.75
C GLY A 181 31.64 -5.34 22.74
N GLY A 182 30.80 -5.34 23.79
CA GLY A 182 30.72 -4.28 24.78
C GLY A 182 29.89 -3.05 24.37
N ASN A 183 29.30 -3.05 23.17
CA ASN A 183 28.37 -2.01 22.76
C ASN A 183 26.99 -2.25 23.37
N MET A 184 26.38 -1.20 23.88
CA MET A 184 25.02 -1.24 24.39
C MET A 184 24.04 -1.01 23.26
N GLN A 185 23.16 -1.98 23.00
CA GLN A 185 22.04 -1.80 22.08
C GLN A 185 21.04 -0.83 22.69
N GLN A 186 20.35 -0.05 21.84
CA GLN A 186 19.23 0.77 22.28
C GLN A 186 18.02 -0.12 22.60
N GLY A 187 17.16 0.36 23.51
CA GLY A 187 15.88 -0.28 23.75
C GLY A 187 15.02 -0.30 22.49
N THR A 188 14.37 -1.42 22.23
CA THR A 188 13.57 -1.64 21.03
C THR A 188 12.14 -2.03 21.38
N TYR A 189 11.24 -1.92 20.40
CA TYR A 189 9.85 -2.30 20.52
C TYR A 189 9.53 -3.46 19.59
N VAL A 190 8.68 -4.36 20.06
CA VAL A 190 8.12 -5.45 19.27
C VAL A 190 6.60 -5.46 19.43
N PRO A 191 5.85 -5.98 18.44
CA PRO A 191 4.41 -6.03 18.58
C PRO A 191 4.00 -6.92 19.76
N LYS A 192 2.99 -6.48 20.52
CA LYS A 192 2.35 -7.34 21.53
C LYS A 192 1.60 -8.45 20.82
N VAL A 193 1.83 -9.69 21.24
CA VAL A 193 1.02 -10.82 20.81
C VAL A 193 -0.35 -10.68 21.49
N ILE A 194 -1.37 -10.35 20.74
CA ILE A 194 -2.75 -10.37 21.24
C ILE A 194 -3.15 -11.86 21.23
N ASN A 195 -3.08 -12.48 22.38
CA ASN A 195 -3.70 -13.81 22.57
C ASN A 195 -5.22 -13.59 22.60
N ASN A 196 -5.88 -13.90 21.51
CA ASN A 196 -7.33 -14.03 21.44
C ASN A 196 -7.76 -15.37 22.05
#